data_7e463b191c8d15c80d87d91f8ab98df9
#
_entry.id   7e463b191c8d15c80d87d91f8ab98df9
#
_cell.length_a   1.000
_cell.length_b   1.000
_cell.length_c   1.000
_cell.angle_alpha   90.00
_cell.angle_beta   90.00
_cell.angle_gamma   90.00
#
_symmetry.space_group_name_H-M   'P 1'
#
loop_
_entity.id
_entity.type
_entity.pdbx_description
1 polymer ?
#
loop_
_entity_poly.entity_id
_entity_poly.type
_entity_poly.pdbx_seq_one_letter_code
_entity_poly.pdbx_strand_id
1 'polypeptide(L)'
;MKKIFILTGEASGDKLASTVIEKIQKANNDVKFLSVGGSNLASLGINSIFNIEQITYMGFTSVLLNIFKIKKKIDFTVKEIIKFDPDILFSVDSPDFTLRVAEKVKKINSNIKTIH
;
A
#
# COMPACT_ATOMS: atom_id res chain seq x y z
N MET A 1 8.24 -13.50 13.23
CA MET A 1 8.14 -12.08 12.83
C MET A 1 6.89 -11.86 11.98
N LYS A 2 6.07 -10.91 12.37
CA LYS A 2 4.91 -10.50 11.58
C LYS A 2 5.33 -9.53 10.48
N LYS A 3 4.66 -9.63 9.35
CA LYS A 3 4.87 -8.72 8.22
C LYS A 3 3.56 -8.04 7.85
N ILE A 4 3.59 -6.72 7.74
CA ILE A 4 2.43 -5.94 7.34
C ILE A 4 2.81 -5.07 6.15
N PHE A 5 2.03 -5.17 5.08
CA PHE A 5 2.14 -4.27 3.95
C PHE A 5 1.04 -3.22 4.06
N ILE A 6 1.43 -1.95 4.00
CA ILE A 6 0.50 -0.83 4.11
C ILE A 6 0.31 -0.24 2.72
N LEU A 7 -0.92 -0.25 2.24
CA LEU A 7 -1.26 0.18 0.89
C LEU A 7 -2.11 1.43 0.95
N THR A 8 -1.53 2.55 0.52
CA THR A 8 -2.24 3.82 0.44
C THR A 8 -2.20 4.34 -1.00
N GLY A 9 -3.09 5.23 -1.36
CA GLY A 9 -3.16 5.78 -2.70
C GLY A 9 -3.06 7.31 -2.74
N GLU A 10 -3.06 7.95 -1.57
CA GLU A 10 -3.00 9.40 -1.48
C GLU A 10 -2.51 9.87 -0.11
N ALA A 11 -2.17 11.15 -0.01
CA ALA A 11 -1.55 11.71 1.20
C ALA A 11 -2.42 11.57 2.44
N SER A 12 -3.74 11.69 2.31
CA SER A 12 -4.66 11.52 3.45
C SER A 12 -4.63 10.11 4.00
N GLY A 13 -4.54 9.10 3.13
CA GLY A 13 -4.41 7.71 3.53
C GLY A 13 -3.09 7.45 4.25
N ASP A 14 -2.00 8.03 3.75
CA ASP A 14 -0.68 7.94 4.37
C ASP A 14 -0.71 8.49 5.80
N LYS A 15 -1.32 9.65 5.99
CA LYS A 15 -1.45 10.26 7.31
C LYS A 15 -2.27 9.39 8.27
N LEU A 16 -3.40 8.89 7.82
CA LEU A 16 -4.27 8.03 8.63
C LEU A 16 -3.57 6.71 8.96
N ALA A 17 -2.95 6.08 7.99
CA ALA A 17 -2.21 4.84 8.20
C ALA A 17 -1.09 5.03 9.21
N SER A 18 -0.34 6.14 9.12
CA SER A 18 0.78 6.38 10.03
C SER A 18 0.34 6.45 11.49
N THR A 19 -0.86 6.98 11.76
CA THR A 19 -1.42 7.05 13.11
C THR A 19 -1.63 5.65 13.69
N VAL A 20 -2.18 4.74 12.90
CA VAL A 20 -2.42 3.36 13.32
C VAL A 20 -1.10 2.60 13.48
N ILE A 21 -0.22 2.75 12.52
CA ILE A 21 1.06 2.00 12.51
C ILE A 21 1.97 2.44 13.65
N GLU A 22 1.99 3.72 13.97
CA GLU A 22 2.76 4.21 15.11
C GLU A 22 2.38 3.49 16.42
N LYS A 23 1.07 3.28 16.63
CA LYS A 23 0.57 2.54 17.79
C LYS A 23 1.03 1.08 17.77
N ILE A 24 1.03 0.46 16.60
CA ILE A 24 1.50 -0.93 16.45
C ILE A 24 3.00 -1.02 16.75
N GLN A 25 3.79 -0.07 16.27
CA GLN A 25 5.24 -0.04 16.52
C GLN A 25 5.54 0.11 18.01
N LYS A 26 4.76 0.92 18.72
CA LYS A 26 4.94 1.09 20.18
C LYS A 26 4.58 -0.15 20.96
N ALA A 27 3.60 -0.91 20.49
CA ALA A 27 3.11 -2.10 21.18
C ALA A 27 3.91 -3.36 20.87
N ASN A 28 4.60 -3.41 19.70
CA ASN A 28 5.26 -4.62 19.24
C ASN A 28 6.47 -4.28 18.37
N ASN A 29 7.66 -4.71 18.79
CA ASN A 29 8.91 -4.45 18.08
C ASN A 29 9.21 -5.47 16.99
N ASP A 30 8.48 -6.58 16.92
CA ASP A 30 8.78 -7.68 16.02
C ASP A 30 7.84 -7.69 14.80
N VAL A 31 7.70 -6.53 14.17
CA VAL A 31 6.88 -6.38 12.97
C VAL A 31 7.72 -5.73 11.87
N LYS A 32 7.71 -6.35 10.69
CA LYS A 32 8.35 -5.80 9.51
C LYS A 32 7.31 -5.15 8.61
N PHE A 33 7.61 -3.94 8.15
CA PHE A 33 6.70 -3.15 7.33
C PHE A 33 7.27 -2.86 5.95
N LEU A 34 6.39 -2.82 4.97
CA LEU A 34 6.68 -2.29 3.64
C LEU A 34 5.40 -1.58 3.18
N SER A 35 5.51 -0.61 2.29
CA SER A 35 4.34 0.20 1.95
C SER A 35 4.33 0.73 0.52
N VAL A 36 3.15 1.16 0.10
CA VAL A 36 2.96 2.27 -0.81
C VAL A 36 2.49 3.42 0.08
N GLY A 37 3.36 4.35 0.35
CA GLY A 37 3.09 5.41 1.31
C GLY A 37 3.84 6.69 0.99
N GLY A 38 3.65 7.67 1.83
CA GLY A 38 4.25 8.99 1.69
C GLY A 38 5.14 9.36 2.86
N SER A 39 5.24 10.67 3.12
CA SER A 39 6.17 11.22 4.12
C SER A 39 5.83 10.82 5.55
N ASN A 40 4.55 10.61 5.86
CA ASN A 40 4.16 10.25 7.23
C ASN A 40 4.63 8.84 7.59
N LEU A 41 4.42 7.85 6.70
CA LEU A 41 4.96 6.51 6.92
C LEU A 41 6.49 6.50 6.86
N ALA A 42 7.08 7.29 5.96
CA ALA A 42 8.54 7.41 5.87
C ALA A 42 9.14 7.93 7.18
N SER A 43 8.48 8.86 7.86
CA SER A 43 8.93 9.38 9.15
C SER A 43 8.94 8.35 10.26
N LEU A 44 8.18 7.26 10.10
CA LEU A 44 8.20 6.11 11.01
C LEU A 44 9.23 5.05 10.61
N GLY A 45 10.05 5.33 9.60
CA GLY A 45 11.07 4.40 9.12
C GLY A 45 10.54 3.34 8.15
N ILE A 46 9.34 3.55 7.59
CA ILE A 46 8.71 2.59 6.68
C ILE A 46 8.96 2.99 5.23
N ASN A 47 9.64 2.12 4.50
CA ASN A 47 9.95 2.36 3.09
C ASN A 47 8.72 2.18 2.21
N SER A 48 8.61 3.02 1.18
CA SER A 48 7.62 2.87 0.14
C SER A 48 8.28 2.26 -1.11
N ILE A 49 7.57 1.38 -1.81
CA ILE A 49 8.09 0.74 -3.02
C ILE A 49 8.17 1.71 -4.20
N PHE A 50 7.41 2.81 -4.14
CA PHE A 50 7.52 3.93 -5.08
C PHE A 50 6.89 5.18 -4.45
N ASN A 51 7.11 6.34 -5.06
CA ASN A 51 6.56 7.60 -4.55
C ASN A 51 5.04 7.65 -4.78
N ILE A 52 4.27 7.83 -3.70
CA ILE A 52 2.81 7.88 -3.75
C ILE A 52 2.29 8.99 -4.69
N GLU A 53 3.05 10.04 -4.90
CA GLU A 53 2.67 11.14 -5.80
C GLU A 53 2.47 10.66 -7.23
N GLN A 54 3.14 9.59 -7.64
CA GLN A 54 2.96 9.02 -8.98
C GLN A 54 1.53 8.56 -9.22
N ILE A 55 0.87 8.01 -8.19
CA ILE A 55 -0.54 7.59 -8.27
C ILE A 55 -1.46 8.80 -8.24
N THR A 56 -1.21 9.72 -7.31
CA THR A 56 -2.01 10.93 -7.16
C THR A 56 -1.99 11.75 -8.45
N TYR A 57 -0.83 11.91 -9.05
CA TYR A 57 -0.67 12.61 -10.31
C TYR A 57 -1.50 11.98 -11.42
N MET A 58 -1.49 10.66 -11.51
CA MET A 58 -2.27 9.93 -12.53
C MET A 58 -3.77 10.16 -12.39
N GLY A 59 -4.25 10.41 -11.16
CA GLY A 59 -5.65 10.69 -10.89
C GLY A 59 -6.12 12.04 -11.42
N PHE A 60 -5.21 12.99 -11.64
CA PHE A 60 -5.53 14.34 -12.11
C PHE A 60 -5.37 14.50 -13.64
N THR A 61 -4.87 13.51 -14.33
CA THR A 61 -4.71 13.56 -15.77
C THR A 61 -5.79 12.71 -16.46
N SER A 62 -5.82 12.72 -17.79
CA SER A 62 -6.81 11.96 -18.55
C SER A 62 -6.73 10.46 -18.19
N VAL A 63 -7.86 9.89 -17.81
CA VAL A 63 -7.98 8.46 -17.47
C VAL A 63 -7.54 7.60 -18.66
N LEU A 64 -7.92 8.00 -19.88
CA LEU A 64 -7.58 7.25 -21.10
C LEU A 64 -6.07 7.21 -21.33
N LEU A 65 -5.36 8.31 -21.06
CA LEU A 65 -3.92 8.38 -21.26
C LEU A 65 -3.15 7.61 -20.18
N ASN A 66 -3.73 7.47 -18.99
CA ASN A 66 -3.04 6.89 -17.86
C ASN A 66 -3.43 5.45 -17.52
N ILE A 67 -4.42 4.88 -18.25
CA ILE A 67 -4.94 3.54 -17.93
C ILE A 67 -3.85 2.47 -17.94
N PHE A 68 -2.94 2.53 -18.90
CA PHE A 68 -1.83 1.57 -18.99
C PHE A 68 -0.78 1.80 -17.89
N LYS A 69 -0.54 3.07 -17.55
CA LYS A 69 0.39 3.41 -16.47
C LYS A 69 -0.14 2.96 -15.12
N ILE A 70 -1.43 3.16 -14.89
CA ILE A 70 -2.10 2.71 -13.66
C ILE A 70 -2.04 1.18 -13.58
N LYS A 71 -2.33 0.50 -14.68
CA LYS A 71 -2.26 -0.97 -14.72
C LYS A 71 -0.85 -1.47 -14.40
N LYS A 72 0.18 -0.84 -14.94
CA LYS A 72 1.57 -1.20 -14.64
C LYS A 72 1.88 -1.01 -13.16
N LYS A 73 1.41 0.08 -12.56
CA LYS A 73 1.60 0.32 -11.11
C LYS A 73 0.88 -0.71 -10.26
N ILE A 74 -0.33 -1.08 -10.66
CA ILE A 74 -1.09 -2.14 -9.97
C ILE A 74 -0.32 -3.45 -10.04
N ASP A 75 0.11 -3.85 -11.23
CA ASP A 75 0.83 -5.11 -11.42
C ASP A 75 2.17 -5.13 -10.67
N PHE A 76 2.91 -4.03 -10.70
CA PHE A 76 4.15 -3.88 -9.95
C PHE A 76 3.89 -4.03 -8.44
N THR A 77 2.87 -3.35 -7.94
CA THR A 77 2.53 -3.38 -6.51
C THR A 77 2.12 -4.78 -6.06
N VAL A 78 1.28 -5.45 -6.86
CA VAL A 78 0.87 -6.83 -6.57
C VAL A 78 2.10 -7.74 -6.49
N LYS A 79 3.00 -7.64 -7.45
CA LYS A 79 4.23 -8.43 -7.48
C LYS A 79 5.08 -8.20 -6.23
N GLU A 80 5.24 -6.96 -5.83
CA GLU A 80 6.03 -6.62 -4.64
C GLU A 80 5.36 -7.09 -3.35
N ILE A 81 4.04 -7.04 -3.26
CA ILE A 81 3.31 -7.56 -2.10
C ILE A 81 3.48 -9.07 -2.00
N ILE A 82 3.31 -9.79 -3.09
CA ILE A 82 3.47 -11.25 -3.09
C ILE A 82 4.91 -11.64 -2.73
N LYS A 83 5.88 -10.90 -3.23
CA LYS A 83 7.31 -11.12 -2.91
C LYS A 83 7.59 -10.89 -1.43
N PHE A 84 7.01 -9.85 -0.85
CA PHE A 84 7.14 -9.53 0.57
C PHE A 84 6.46 -10.59 1.45
N ASP A 85 5.41 -11.19 0.95
CA ASP A 85 4.61 -12.23 1.63
C ASP A 85 4.13 -11.76 3.00
N PRO A 86 3.31 -10.71 3.08
CA PRO A 86 2.83 -10.20 4.36
C PRO A 86 1.78 -11.11 4.99
N ASP A 87 1.69 -11.06 6.31
CA ASP A 87 0.59 -11.69 7.03
C ASP A 87 -0.70 -10.87 6.85
N ILE A 88 -0.54 -9.56 6.80
CA ILE A 88 -1.66 -8.61 6.69
C ILE A 88 -1.36 -7.60 5.58
N LEU A 89 -2.35 -7.39 4.72
CA LEU A 89 -2.38 -6.27 3.78
C LEU A 89 -3.36 -5.24 4.33
N PHE A 90 -2.84 -4.13 4.84
CA PHE A 90 -3.63 -3.05 5.39
C PHE A 90 -3.77 -1.96 4.33
N SER A 91 -4.96 -1.80 3.77
CA SER A 91 -5.22 -0.78 2.76
C SER A 91 -6.03 0.36 3.34
N VAL A 92 -5.64 1.57 2.99
CA VAL A 92 -6.30 2.80 3.41
C VAL A 92 -6.67 3.59 2.18
N ASP A 93 -7.89 3.88 2.11
CA ASP A 93 -8.68 4.66 1.16
C ASP A 93 -7.97 5.36 0.01
N SER A 94 -8.06 4.72 -1.13
CA SER A 94 -7.98 5.27 -2.48
C SER A 94 -8.72 4.26 -3.35
N PRO A 95 -10.00 4.49 -3.60
CA PRO A 95 -10.92 3.39 -3.93
C PRO A 95 -10.51 2.55 -5.14
N ASP A 96 -9.99 3.16 -6.19
CA ASP A 96 -9.68 2.38 -7.38
C ASP A 96 -8.37 1.61 -7.26
N PHE A 97 -7.28 2.29 -6.89
CA PHE A 97 -5.96 1.68 -6.88
C PHE A 97 -5.86 0.59 -5.82
N THR A 98 -6.20 0.92 -4.59
CA THR A 98 -6.03 0.00 -3.46
C THR A 98 -6.93 -1.22 -3.57
N LEU A 99 -8.18 -1.03 -4.00
CA LEU A 99 -9.11 -2.15 -4.18
C LEU A 99 -8.65 -3.10 -5.28
N ARG A 100 -8.18 -2.57 -6.41
CA ARG A 100 -7.71 -3.41 -7.52
C ARG A 100 -6.48 -4.22 -7.12
N VAL A 101 -5.56 -3.60 -6.39
CA VAL A 101 -4.38 -4.30 -5.87
C VAL A 101 -4.80 -5.40 -4.89
N ALA A 102 -5.65 -5.07 -3.92
CA ALA A 102 -6.10 -6.03 -2.92
C ALA A 102 -6.81 -7.22 -3.54
N GLU A 103 -7.68 -6.99 -4.51
CA GLU A 103 -8.38 -8.07 -5.21
C GLU A 103 -7.42 -9.01 -5.93
N LYS A 104 -6.44 -8.47 -6.63
CA LYS A 104 -5.45 -9.27 -7.35
C LYS A 104 -4.55 -10.06 -6.40
N VAL A 105 -4.13 -9.46 -5.31
CA VAL A 105 -3.34 -10.14 -4.28
C VAL A 105 -4.13 -11.32 -3.71
N LYS A 106 -5.41 -11.10 -3.38
CA LYS A 106 -6.26 -12.14 -2.81
C LYS A 106 -6.47 -13.32 -3.76
N LYS A 107 -6.55 -13.07 -5.05
CA LYS A 107 -6.65 -14.12 -6.07
C LYS A 107 -5.38 -14.97 -6.16
N ILE A 108 -4.21 -14.36 -5.97
CA ILE A 108 -2.93 -15.06 -6.06
C ILE A 108 -2.63 -15.81 -4.77
N ASN A 109 -2.87 -15.17 -3.63
CA ASN A 109 -2.61 -15.75 -2.32
C ASN A 109 -3.74 -15.41 -1.34
N SER A 110 -4.70 -16.31 -1.20
CA SER A 110 -5.87 -16.12 -0.34
C SER A 110 -5.54 -16.16 1.16
N ASN A 111 -4.34 -16.57 1.53
CA ASN A 111 -3.91 -16.62 2.92
C ASN A 111 -3.55 -15.25 3.49
N ILE A 112 -3.28 -14.28 2.63
CA ILE A 112 -2.99 -12.92 3.08
C ILE A 112 -4.29 -12.28 3.56
N LYS A 113 -4.33 -11.86 4.83
CA LYS A 113 -5.49 -11.15 5.37
C LYS A 113 -5.49 -9.72 4.88
N THR A 114 -6.65 -9.25 4.43
CA THR A 114 -6.83 -7.87 3.98
C THR A 114 -7.68 -7.10 4.97
N ILE A 115 -7.23 -5.89 5.32
CA ILE A 115 -7.93 -4.97 6.22
C ILE A 115 -8.04 -3.62 5.52
N HIS A 116 -9.22 -3.07 5.53
CA HIS A 116 -9.47 -1.73 5.00
C HIS A 116 -9.73 -0.72 6.10
#